data_bbccd3c56cc7e9352503b64ee95bfbd5
#
_entry.id   bbccd3c56cc7e9352503b64ee95bfbd5
#
_cell.length_a   1.000
_cell.length_b   1.000
_cell.length_c   1.000
_cell.angle_alpha   90.00
_cell.angle_beta   90.00
_cell.angle_gamma   90.00
#
_symmetry.space_group_name_H-M   'P 1'
#
loop_
_entity.id
_entity.type
_entity.pdbx_description
1 polymer ?
#
loop_
_entity_poly.entity_id
_entity_poly.type
_entity_poly.pdbx_seq_one_letter_code
_entity_poly.pdbx_strand_id
1 'polypeptide(L)'
;KSTFIKKVIETLVIPNITDESERKRCLDEVPQSAGGKTIMTTEPKFVPSTGATIKIDEFESKIKLIDCVGYVIKTSNGYEDELGNPRLVKTPWFTEEIPFIEAAEIGTEKVIKDHSTIGIVVTTDGSIGDFTRGEYMEAEEKVVTELKMINKPFIIVLNTTHPDDKDTIRLASNISDNYGVPVMPINVDKMTEKDMYDILKKALYEFPVVDVEINVPSWIHILPDTNEIKKHYLDKIRESMMSISKLKDVDRIIDFYKDSEYISKAYISNVDTSRGIVTLNLDSDDSLYESVLKDVLGGITINKISFLK
;
A
#
# COMPACT_ATOMS: atom_id res chain seq x y z
N LYS A 1 -15.54 7.64 -6.72
CA LYS A 1 -14.62 7.97 -5.62
C LYS A 1 -15.38 8.18 -4.32
N SER A 2 -16.25 9.19 -4.19
CA SER A 2 -17.02 9.44 -2.95
C SER A 2 -17.92 8.25 -2.58
N THR A 3 -18.50 7.53 -3.55
CA THR A 3 -19.23 6.27 -3.33
C THR A 3 -18.32 5.20 -2.72
N PHE A 4 -17.08 5.06 -3.20
CA PHE A 4 -16.09 4.14 -2.64
C PHE A 4 -15.81 4.48 -1.17
N ILE A 5 -15.50 5.74 -0.87
CA ILE A 5 -15.23 6.20 0.50
C ILE A 5 -16.44 5.97 1.40
N LYS A 6 -17.64 6.31 0.93
CA LYS A 6 -18.89 6.06 1.66
C LYS A 6 -19.03 4.57 2.02
N LYS A 7 -18.82 3.68 1.06
CA LYS A 7 -18.91 2.22 1.28
C LYS A 7 -17.88 1.73 2.30
N VAL A 8 -16.62 2.18 2.20
CA VAL A 8 -15.58 1.82 3.19
C VAL A 8 -15.97 2.30 4.59
N ILE A 9 -16.47 3.52 4.72
CA ILE A 9 -16.88 4.08 6.01
C ILE A 9 -18.05 3.28 6.60
N GLU A 10 -19.11 3.06 5.83
CA GLU A 10 -20.31 2.37 6.29
C GLU A 10 -20.07 0.91 6.66
N THR A 11 -19.21 0.21 5.90
CA THR A 11 -19.03 -1.24 6.05
C THR A 11 -17.85 -1.60 6.95
N LEU A 12 -16.78 -0.82 6.95
CA LEU A 12 -15.56 -1.15 7.68
C LEU A 12 -15.30 -0.21 8.86
N VAL A 13 -15.47 1.11 8.68
CA VAL A 13 -15.07 2.08 9.70
C VAL A 13 -16.09 2.18 10.82
N ILE A 14 -17.36 2.44 10.48
CA ILE A 14 -18.44 2.63 11.46
C ILE A 14 -18.64 1.42 12.38
N PRO A 15 -18.63 0.16 11.88
CA PRO A 15 -18.77 -1.00 12.75
C PRO A 15 -17.65 -1.17 13.77
N ASN A 16 -16.46 -0.64 13.49
CA ASN A 16 -15.29 -0.73 14.35
C ASN A 16 -15.12 0.46 15.33
N ILE A 17 -15.98 1.49 15.25
CA ILE A 17 -15.98 2.59 16.22
C ILE A 17 -16.78 2.16 17.44
N THR A 18 -16.12 2.09 18.59
CA THR A 18 -16.73 1.70 19.87
C THR A 18 -17.47 2.84 20.57
N ASP A 19 -17.00 4.08 20.42
CA ASP A 19 -17.64 5.27 21.00
C ASP A 19 -18.86 5.72 20.17
N GLU A 20 -20.02 5.79 20.83
CA GLU A 20 -21.28 6.11 20.16
C GLU A 20 -21.34 7.54 19.62
N SER A 21 -20.71 8.50 20.32
CA SER A 21 -20.67 9.91 19.90
C SER A 21 -19.75 10.07 18.69
N GLU A 22 -18.62 9.37 18.68
CA GLU A 22 -17.70 9.33 17.54
C GLU A 22 -18.35 8.66 16.33
N ARG A 23 -19.10 7.58 16.55
CA ARG A 23 -19.84 6.88 15.49
C ARG A 23 -20.90 7.77 14.85
N LYS A 24 -21.69 8.52 15.63
CA LYS A 24 -22.66 9.48 15.10
C LYS A 24 -21.98 10.59 14.29
N ARG A 25 -20.91 11.16 14.80
CA ARG A 25 -20.14 12.19 14.10
C ARG A 25 -19.57 11.67 12.78
N CYS A 26 -19.02 10.44 12.76
CA CYS A 26 -18.52 9.82 11.55
C CYS A 26 -19.62 9.63 10.50
N LEU A 27 -20.85 9.28 10.92
CA LEU A 27 -22.01 9.19 10.02
C LEU A 27 -22.37 10.54 9.37
N ASP A 28 -22.30 11.63 10.14
CA ASP A 28 -22.57 12.98 9.64
C ASP A 28 -21.47 13.48 8.67
N GLU A 29 -20.25 12.98 8.83
CA GLU A 29 -19.09 13.32 7.98
C GLU A 29 -19.04 12.51 6.65
N VAL A 30 -19.88 11.48 6.49
CA VAL A 30 -19.87 10.62 5.29
C VAL A 30 -20.09 11.46 4.03
N PRO A 31 -19.21 11.33 2.99
CA PRO A 31 -19.37 12.07 1.76
C PRO A 31 -20.68 11.74 1.05
N GLN A 32 -21.43 12.77 0.64
CA GLN A 32 -22.59 12.59 -0.20
C GLN A 32 -22.14 12.46 -1.66
N SER A 33 -22.53 11.34 -2.28
CA SER A 33 -22.33 11.12 -3.72
C SER A 33 -23.27 12.01 -4.49
N ALA A 34 -22.76 12.97 -5.26
CA ALA A 34 -23.57 13.64 -6.26
C ALA A 34 -23.85 12.68 -7.42
N GLY A 35 -25.10 12.41 -7.69
CA GLY A 35 -25.49 11.71 -8.93
C GLY A 35 -25.19 12.62 -10.14
N GLY A 36 -24.44 12.10 -11.14
CA GLY A 36 -24.23 12.80 -12.41
C GLY A 36 -22.87 13.44 -12.63
N LYS A 37 -22.78 14.26 -13.68
CA LYS A 37 -21.55 14.85 -14.21
C LYS A 37 -21.02 16.07 -13.45
N THR A 38 -21.69 16.52 -12.38
CA THR A 38 -21.39 17.79 -11.73
C THR A 38 -20.44 17.61 -10.55
N ILE A 39 -19.36 18.37 -10.54
CA ILE A 39 -18.39 18.41 -9.43
C ILE A 39 -18.89 19.40 -8.38
N MET A 40 -19.06 18.93 -7.13
CA MET A 40 -19.69 19.71 -6.07
C MET A 40 -18.75 20.24 -4.98
N THR A 41 -17.57 19.65 -4.79
CA THR A 41 -16.65 20.01 -3.69
C THR A 41 -15.32 20.52 -4.20
N THR A 42 -14.78 21.54 -3.50
CA THR A 42 -13.46 22.13 -3.78
C THR A 42 -12.42 21.73 -2.73
N GLU A 43 -12.85 21.33 -1.53
CA GLU A 43 -11.96 21.05 -0.39
C GLU A 43 -11.87 19.55 -0.08
N PRO A 44 -10.67 19.06 0.26
CA PRO A 44 -10.49 17.69 0.76
C PRO A 44 -11.25 17.46 2.07
N LYS A 45 -11.95 16.34 2.17
CA LYS A 45 -12.63 15.92 3.40
C LYS A 45 -11.89 14.75 4.05
N PHE A 46 -11.63 14.89 5.35
CA PHE A 46 -10.99 13.84 6.16
C PHE A 46 -12.07 13.09 6.95
N VAL A 47 -12.21 11.79 6.73
CA VAL A 47 -13.29 11.00 7.32
C VAL A 47 -12.76 9.66 7.85
N PRO A 48 -13.02 9.31 9.12
CA PRO A 48 -13.44 10.22 10.18
C PRO A 48 -12.33 11.21 10.52
N SER A 49 -12.69 12.41 10.97
CA SER A 49 -11.73 13.48 11.27
C SER A 49 -10.66 13.09 12.28
N THR A 50 -11.02 12.25 13.27
CA THR A 50 -10.11 11.70 14.29
C THR A 50 -9.40 10.42 13.88
N GLY A 51 -9.81 9.79 12.76
CA GLY A 51 -9.39 8.46 12.34
C GLY A 51 -10.07 7.34 13.14
N ALA A 52 -10.28 6.18 12.55
CA ALA A 52 -10.85 5.00 13.19
C ALA A 52 -9.82 3.87 13.27
N THR A 53 -9.76 3.19 14.40
CA THR A 53 -8.93 2.00 14.56
C THR A 53 -9.67 0.82 13.96
N ILE A 54 -9.03 0.13 13.03
CA ILE A 54 -9.54 -1.10 12.42
C ILE A 54 -8.50 -2.21 12.56
N LYS A 55 -8.98 -3.44 12.60
CA LYS A 55 -8.15 -4.62 12.64
C LYS A 55 -8.28 -5.37 11.32
N ILE A 56 -7.14 -5.63 10.66
CA ILE A 56 -7.04 -6.39 9.40
C ILE A 56 -6.08 -7.55 9.65
N ASP A 57 -6.59 -8.78 9.67
CA ASP A 57 -5.84 -9.97 10.07
C ASP A 57 -5.18 -9.76 11.45
N GLU A 58 -3.84 -9.75 11.50
CA GLU A 58 -3.07 -9.46 12.71
C GLU A 58 -2.70 -7.98 12.88
N PHE A 59 -3.05 -7.14 11.89
CA PHE A 59 -2.73 -5.72 11.90
C PHE A 59 -3.84 -4.90 12.53
N GLU A 60 -3.49 -4.10 13.52
CA GLU A 60 -4.31 -3.04 14.04
C GLU A 60 -3.77 -1.69 13.53
N SER A 61 -4.59 -0.95 12.80
CA SER A 61 -4.18 0.32 12.20
C SER A 61 -5.23 1.38 12.35
N LYS A 62 -4.79 2.62 12.54
CA LYS A 62 -5.67 3.79 12.55
C LYS A 62 -5.83 4.32 11.13
N ILE A 63 -7.05 4.20 10.60
CA ILE A 63 -7.39 4.65 9.25
C ILE A 63 -8.09 6.00 9.28
N LYS A 64 -7.71 6.84 8.33
CA LYS A 64 -8.36 8.11 8.02
C LYS A 64 -8.45 8.25 6.52
N LEU A 65 -9.65 8.32 5.99
CA LEU A 65 -9.87 8.47 4.55
C LEU A 65 -9.86 9.94 4.17
N ILE A 66 -9.36 10.24 2.97
CA ILE A 66 -9.33 11.60 2.44
C ILE A 66 -10.06 11.61 1.11
N ASP A 67 -11.20 12.29 1.05
CA ASP A 67 -11.90 12.54 -0.20
C ASP A 67 -11.45 13.88 -0.77
N CYS A 68 -10.62 13.84 -1.82
CA CYS A 68 -10.19 15.02 -2.57
C CYS A 68 -10.95 15.12 -3.89
N VAL A 69 -10.92 16.27 -4.56
CA VAL A 69 -11.60 16.46 -5.84
C VAL A 69 -11.06 15.50 -6.91
N GLY A 70 -9.76 15.31 -6.96
CA GLY A 70 -9.08 14.58 -8.02
C GLY A 70 -8.88 15.45 -9.27
N TYR A 71 -8.30 14.86 -10.30
CA TYR A 71 -8.16 15.54 -11.59
C TYR A 71 -9.48 15.59 -12.32
N VAL A 72 -9.76 16.73 -12.92
CA VAL A 72 -11.03 17.01 -13.59
C VAL A 72 -11.05 16.30 -14.94
N ILE A 73 -12.16 15.62 -15.24
CA ILE A 73 -12.43 15.06 -16.55
C ILE A 73 -12.96 16.20 -17.44
N LYS A 74 -12.33 16.42 -18.60
CA LYS A 74 -12.65 17.56 -19.50
C LYS A 74 -14.11 17.65 -19.93
N THR A 75 -14.82 16.52 -19.92
CA THR A 75 -16.25 16.44 -20.28
C THR A 75 -17.18 16.55 -19.06
N SER A 76 -16.65 16.75 -17.85
CA SER A 76 -17.47 16.97 -16.66
C SER A 76 -18.04 18.38 -16.63
N ASN A 77 -19.11 18.58 -15.86
CA ASN A 77 -19.75 19.89 -15.67
C ASN A 77 -19.34 20.49 -14.32
N GLY A 78 -19.47 21.83 -14.19
CA GLY A 78 -19.34 22.53 -12.92
C GLY A 78 -17.99 23.22 -12.70
N TYR A 79 -17.09 23.20 -13.68
CA TYR A 79 -15.85 23.97 -13.69
C TYR A 79 -15.94 25.26 -14.53
N GLU A 80 -17.04 25.43 -15.25
CA GLU A 80 -17.38 26.63 -15.99
C GLU A 80 -18.73 27.20 -15.52
N ASP A 81 -18.93 28.50 -15.74
CA ASP A 81 -20.21 29.18 -15.52
C ASP A 81 -21.15 28.93 -16.71
N GLU A 82 -22.39 29.49 -16.64
CA GLU A 82 -23.38 29.38 -17.72
C GLU A 82 -22.95 30.06 -19.03
N LEU A 83 -21.94 30.91 -19.00
CA LEU A 83 -21.39 31.64 -20.13
C LEU A 83 -20.12 30.98 -20.70
N GLY A 84 -19.67 29.86 -20.12
CA GLY A 84 -18.45 29.15 -20.53
C GLY A 84 -17.15 29.77 -19.99
N ASN A 85 -17.22 30.68 -19.01
CA ASN A 85 -16.01 31.16 -18.35
C ASN A 85 -15.57 30.22 -17.25
N PRO A 86 -14.25 30.11 -16.96
CA PRO A 86 -13.75 29.33 -15.86
C PRO A 86 -14.39 29.76 -14.54
N ARG A 87 -14.98 28.81 -13.80
CA ARG A 87 -15.50 29.06 -12.47
C ARG A 87 -14.34 29.37 -11.52
N LEU A 88 -14.36 30.55 -10.89
CA LEU A 88 -13.38 30.98 -9.90
C LEU A 88 -13.79 30.49 -8.51
N VAL A 89 -12.81 30.08 -7.69
CA VAL A 89 -13.00 29.59 -6.34
C VAL A 89 -11.92 30.10 -5.40
N LYS A 90 -12.30 30.35 -4.14
CA LYS A 90 -11.35 30.63 -3.07
C LYS A 90 -10.77 29.33 -2.53
N THR A 91 -9.49 29.34 -2.23
CA THR A 91 -8.79 28.23 -1.60
C THR A 91 -8.00 28.74 -0.39
N PRO A 92 -7.70 27.88 0.61
CA PRO A 92 -6.87 28.28 1.74
C PRO A 92 -5.42 28.65 1.38
N TRP A 93 -4.99 28.32 0.17
CA TRP A 93 -3.59 28.45 -0.29
C TRP A 93 -3.30 29.75 -1.05
N PHE A 94 -4.34 30.44 -1.52
CA PHE A 94 -4.21 31.67 -2.31
C PHE A 94 -5.08 32.77 -1.74
N THR A 95 -4.58 34.01 -1.81
CA THR A 95 -5.32 35.20 -1.40
C THR A 95 -6.37 35.60 -2.42
N GLU A 96 -6.14 35.30 -3.69
CA GLU A 96 -7.01 35.58 -4.82
C GLU A 96 -7.82 34.35 -5.23
N GLU A 97 -8.93 34.56 -5.92
CA GLU A 97 -9.70 33.48 -6.52
C GLU A 97 -8.97 32.94 -7.73
N ILE A 98 -8.90 31.62 -7.85
CA ILE A 98 -8.25 30.90 -8.96
C ILE A 98 -9.27 30.02 -9.69
N PRO A 99 -8.99 29.61 -10.96
CA PRO A 99 -9.85 28.68 -11.68
C PRO A 99 -10.06 27.37 -10.91
N PHE A 100 -11.30 26.86 -10.96
CA PHE A 100 -11.69 25.62 -10.25
C PHE A 100 -10.78 24.43 -10.59
N ILE A 101 -10.42 24.27 -11.89
CA ILE A 101 -9.54 23.18 -12.33
C ILE A 101 -8.18 23.27 -11.62
N GLU A 102 -7.58 24.46 -11.60
CA GLU A 102 -6.31 24.70 -10.94
C GLU A 102 -6.39 24.44 -9.43
N ALA A 103 -7.47 24.90 -8.79
CA ALA A 103 -7.72 24.64 -7.37
C ALA A 103 -7.86 23.14 -7.06
N ALA A 104 -8.54 22.39 -7.93
CA ALA A 104 -8.72 20.94 -7.80
C ALA A 104 -7.39 20.19 -7.95
N GLU A 105 -6.57 20.59 -8.89
CA GLU A 105 -5.24 20.00 -9.13
C GLU A 105 -4.31 20.26 -7.94
N ILE A 106 -4.17 21.50 -7.50
CA ILE A 106 -3.34 21.88 -6.36
C ILE A 106 -3.82 21.19 -5.07
N GLY A 107 -5.14 21.17 -4.84
CA GLY A 107 -5.71 20.48 -3.67
C GLY A 107 -5.43 18.97 -3.69
N THR A 108 -5.51 18.34 -4.85
CA THR A 108 -5.20 16.92 -5.03
C THR A 108 -3.71 16.65 -4.80
N GLU A 109 -2.83 17.46 -5.39
CA GLU A 109 -1.38 17.35 -5.21
C GLU A 109 -0.98 17.47 -3.72
N LYS A 110 -1.54 18.48 -3.02
CA LYS A 110 -1.28 18.63 -1.57
C LYS A 110 -1.77 17.44 -0.76
N VAL A 111 -2.95 16.90 -1.06
CA VAL A 111 -3.44 15.68 -0.39
C VAL A 111 -2.48 14.52 -0.63
N ILE A 112 -2.05 14.32 -1.87
CA ILE A 112 -1.14 13.24 -2.22
C ILE A 112 0.20 13.41 -1.50
N LYS A 113 0.79 14.60 -1.50
CA LYS A 113 2.12 14.85 -0.93
C LYS A 113 2.11 14.87 0.60
N ASP A 114 1.23 15.66 1.18
CA ASP A 114 1.36 16.11 2.57
C ASP A 114 0.48 15.31 3.55
N HIS A 115 -0.62 14.74 3.06
CA HIS A 115 -1.66 14.17 3.94
C HIS A 115 -1.90 12.67 3.75
N SER A 116 -1.58 12.08 2.60
CA SER A 116 -1.82 10.67 2.37
C SER A 116 -0.60 9.81 2.68
N THR A 117 -0.81 8.65 3.30
CA THR A 117 0.21 7.62 3.49
C THR A 117 0.20 6.66 2.31
N ILE A 118 -1.00 6.38 1.77
CA ILE A 118 -1.23 5.47 0.65
C ILE A 118 -2.29 6.04 -0.28
N GLY A 119 -2.16 5.80 -1.57
CA GLY A 119 -3.14 6.17 -2.60
C GLY A 119 -4.05 5.01 -2.98
N ILE A 120 -5.35 5.28 -3.13
CA ILE A 120 -6.28 4.39 -3.82
C ILE A 120 -6.83 5.17 -5.02
N VAL A 121 -6.31 4.86 -6.20
CA VAL A 121 -6.77 5.46 -7.46
C VAL A 121 -8.04 4.74 -7.89
N VAL A 122 -9.15 5.46 -7.97
CA VAL A 122 -10.42 4.88 -8.42
C VAL A 122 -10.69 5.33 -9.85
N THR A 123 -10.69 4.38 -10.77
CA THR A 123 -11.03 4.56 -12.19
C THR A 123 -12.19 3.65 -12.59
N THR A 124 -12.58 3.62 -13.86
CA THR A 124 -13.69 2.79 -14.37
C THR A 124 -13.39 2.26 -15.77
N ASP A 125 -14.06 1.17 -16.13
CA ASP A 125 -14.10 0.61 -17.48
C ASP A 125 -15.09 1.34 -18.40
N GLY A 126 -15.84 2.33 -17.88
CA GLY A 126 -16.90 3.06 -18.58
C GLY A 126 -18.29 2.44 -18.41
N SER A 127 -18.42 1.32 -17.65
CA SER A 127 -19.74 0.70 -17.38
C SER A 127 -20.52 1.41 -16.27
N ILE A 128 -19.90 2.39 -15.60
CA ILE A 128 -20.49 3.13 -14.50
C ILE A 128 -20.37 4.64 -14.75
N GLY A 129 -21.48 5.33 -14.56
CA GLY A 129 -21.57 6.75 -14.81
C GLY A 129 -21.81 7.06 -16.29
N ASP A 130 -21.63 8.34 -16.65
CA ASP A 130 -21.98 8.87 -17.99
C ASP A 130 -20.75 9.06 -18.89
N PHE A 131 -19.54 8.73 -18.41
CA PHE A 131 -18.29 8.92 -19.14
C PHE A 131 -17.75 7.60 -19.66
N THR A 132 -17.21 7.62 -20.87
CA THR A 132 -16.53 6.47 -21.46
C THR A 132 -15.18 6.22 -20.81
N ARG A 133 -14.62 5.02 -20.94
CA ARG A 133 -13.27 4.69 -20.45
C ARG A 133 -12.22 5.69 -20.95
N GLY A 134 -12.29 6.10 -22.23
CA GLY A 134 -11.33 7.03 -22.83
C GLY A 134 -11.26 8.38 -22.15
N GLU A 135 -12.39 8.88 -21.64
CA GLU A 135 -12.45 10.18 -20.96
C GLU A 135 -11.76 10.19 -19.60
N TYR A 136 -11.62 9.02 -18.96
CA TYR A 136 -10.89 8.88 -17.67
C TYR A 136 -9.38 8.76 -17.83
N MET A 137 -8.89 8.33 -18.99
CA MET A 137 -7.47 7.93 -19.16
C MET A 137 -6.49 9.06 -18.85
N GLU A 138 -6.76 10.28 -19.30
CA GLU A 138 -5.88 11.42 -19.05
C GLU A 138 -5.76 11.75 -17.56
N ALA A 139 -6.89 11.79 -16.84
CA ALA A 139 -6.91 12.06 -15.42
C ALA A 139 -6.27 10.90 -14.60
N GLU A 140 -6.47 9.66 -15.05
CA GLU A 140 -5.84 8.47 -14.46
C GLU A 140 -4.32 8.51 -14.62
N GLU A 141 -3.82 8.76 -15.82
CA GLU A 141 -2.38 8.83 -16.10
C GLU A 141 -1.71 9.94 -15.28
N LYS A 142 -2.37 11.08 -15.15
CA LYS A 142 -1.85 12.22 -14.38
C LYS A 142 -1.68 11.86 -12.91
N VAL A 143 -2.70 11.30 -12.25
CA VAL A 143 -2.61 10.92 -10.83
C VAL A 143 -1.59 9.77 -10.60
N VAL A 144 -1.54 8.80 -11.51
CA VAL A 144 -0.57 7.70 -11.42
C VAL A 144 0.85 8.21 -11.56
N THR A 145 1.10 9.12 -12.50
CA THR A 145 2.41 9.75 -12.70
C THR A 145 2.86 10.51 -11.46
N GLU A 146 2.00 11.30 -10.84
CA GLU A 146 2.33 12.03 -9.62
C GLU A 146 2.64 11.10 -8.45
N LEU A 147 1.81 10.08 -8.21
CA LEU A 147 2.05 9.10 -7.16
C LEU A 147 3.40 8.38 -7.33
N LYS A 148 3.77 8.08 -8.58
CA LYS A 148 5.08 7.49 -8.90
C LYS A 148 6.23 8.46 -8.68
N MET A 149 6.11 9.72 -9.12
CA MET A 149 7.16 10.73 -8.99
C MET A 149 7.55 10.99 -7.53
N ILE A 150 6.59 10.93 -6.62
CA ILE A 150 6.84 11.09 -5.18
C ILE A 150 7.07 9.76 -4.46
N ASN A 151 7.15 8.65 -5.20
CA ASN A 151 7.31 7.30 -4.68
C ASN A 151 6.27 6.91 -3.60
N LYS A 152 5.03 7.38 -3.75
CA LYS A 152 3.92 7.08 -2.85
C LYS A 152 3.36 5.69 -3.17
N PRO A 153 3.21 4.79 -2.19
CA PRO A 153 2.55 3.50 -2.43
C PRO A 153 1.08 3.70 -2.82
N PHE A 154 0.61 2.98 -3.83
CA PHE A 154 -0.78 3.05 -4.27
C PHE A 154 -1.22 1.80 -5.01
N ILE A 155 -2.53 1.60 -5.08
CA ILE A 155 -3.20 0.61 -5.92
C ILE A 155 -4.29 1.27 -6.75
N ILE A 156 -4.77 0.57 -7.76
CA ILE A 156 -5.87 1.03 -8.61
C ILE A 156 -7.10 0.14 -8.37
N VAL A 157 -8.24 0.77 -8.12
CA VAL A 157 -9.56 0.14 -8.11
C VAL A 157 -10.25 0.46 -9.44
N LEU A 158 -10.45 -0.55 -10.26
CA LEU A 158 -11.21 -0.45 -11.51
C LEU A 158 -12.69 -0.69 -11.18
N ASN A 159 -13.45 0.39 -11.02
CA ASN A 159 -14.88 0.30 -10.73
C ASN A 159 -15.66 -0.12 -11.97
N THR A 160 -16.38 -1.24 -11.87
CA THR A 160 -17.07 -1.88 -12.98
C THR A 160 -18.37 -2.54 -12.52
N THR A 161 -19.33 -2.68 -13.41
CA THR A 161 -20.56 -3.48 -13.15
C THR A 161 -20.32 -4.98 -13.32
N HIS A 162 -19.22 -5.39 -13.97
CA HIS A 162 -18.92 -6.77 -14.35
C HIS A 162 -17.47 -7.17 -13.95
N PRO A 163 -17.17 -7.26 -12.65
CA PRO A 163 -15.78 -7.49 -12.18
C PRO A 163 -15.20 -8.84 -12.61
N ASP A 164 -16.04 -9.85 -12.82
CA ASP A 164 -15.63 -11.21 -13.17
C ASP A 164 -15.54 -11.46 -14.69
N ASP A 165 -15.92 -10.49 -15.51
CA ASP A 165 -15.88 -10.62 -16.96
C ASP A 165 -14.45 -10.69 -17.49
N LYS A 166 -14.23 -11.58 -18.47
CA LYS A 166 -12.89 -11.78 -19.08
C LYS A 166 -12.31 -10.50 -19.66
N ASP A 167 -13.13 -9.65 -20.27
CA ASP A 167 -12.69 -8.39 -20.85
C ASP A 167 -12.29 -7.39 -19.76
N THR A 168 -13.01 -7.34 -18.65
CA THR A 168 -12.69 -6.52 -17.48
C THR A 168 -11.41 -6.99 -16.81
N ILE A 169 -11.24 -8.31 -16.63
CA ILE A 169 -10.02 -8.91 -16.08
C ILE A 169 -8.82 -8.59 -16.98
N ARG A 170 -8.97 -8.71 -18.32
CA ARG A 170 -7.93 -8.37 -19.28
C ARG A 170 -7.57 -6.88 -19.24
N LEU A 171 -8.58 -6.00 -19.14
CA LEU A 171 -8.36 -4.57 -18.98
C LEU A 171 -7.58 -4.26 -17.70
N ALA A 172 -7.97 -4.85 -16.57
CA ALA A 172 -7.27 -4.70 -15.30
C ALA A 172 -5.80 -5.17 -15.37
N SER A 173 -5.55 -6.30 -16.05
CA SER A 173 -4.18 -6.80 -16.29
C SER A 173 -3.37 -5.80 -17.14
N ASN A 174 -3.93 -5.32 -18.24
CA ASN A 174 -3.25 -4.34 -19.10
C ASN A 174 -2.90 -3.04 -18.34
N ILE A 175 -3.81 -2.54 -17.53
CA ILE A 175 -3.55 -1.35 -16.69
C ILE A 175 -2.46 -1.65 -15.67
N SER A 176 -2.50 -2.84 -15.04
CA SER A 176 -1.49 -3.29 -14.09
C SER A 176 -0.11 -3.39 -14.71
N ASP A 177 -0.01 -3.98 -15.91
CA ASP A 177 1.25 -4.13 -16.65
C ASP A 177 1.83 -2.77 -17.07
N ASN A 178 0.96 -1.86 -17.53
CA ASN A 178 1.38 -0.52 -17.95
C ASN A 178 1.89 0.33 -16.79
N TYR A 179 1.23 0.24 -15.65
CA TYR A 179 1.58 1.07 -14.50
C TYR A 179 2.46 0.36 -13.46
N GLY A 180 2.63 -0.95 -13.54
CA GLY A 180 3.45 -1.72 -12.59
C GLY A 180 2.89 -1.73 -11.17
N VAL A 181 1.56 -1.60 -11.02
CA VAL A 181 0.87 -1.58 -9.72
C VAL A 181 -0.37 -2.48 -9.76
N PRO A 182 -0.82 -3.01 -8.62
CA PRO A 182 -2.01 -3.84 -8.57
C PRO A 182 -3.25 -3.09 -9.02
N VAL A 183 -4.07 -3.74 -9.85
CA VAL A 183 -5.39 -3.27 -10.27
C VAL A 183 -6.44 -4.27 -9.83
N MET A 184 -7.49 -3.78 -9.16
CA MET A 184 -8.59 -4.61 -8.67
C MET A 184 -9.89 -4.22 -9.35
N PRO A 185 -10.46 -5.08 -10.23
CA PRO A 185 -11.80 -4.86 -10.76
C PRO A 185 -12.83 -5.15 -9.66
N ILE A 186 -13.66 -4.16 -9.34
CA ILE A 186 -14.64 -4.26 -8.24
C ILE A 186 -15.90 -3.49 -8.61
N ASN A 187 -17.05 -4.03 -8.28
CA ASN A 187 -18.30 -3.28 -8.26
C ASN A 187 -18.43 -2.54 -6.93
N VAL A 188 -18.09 -1.25 -6.92
CA VAL A 188 -18.07 -0.44 -5.69
C VAL A 188 -19.44 -0.38 -5.00
N ASP A 189 -20.54 -0.37 -5.75
CA ASP A 189 -21.88 -0.34 -5.15
C ASP A 189 -22.23 -1.64 -4.41
N LYS A 190 -21.67 -2.78 -4.86
CA LYS A 190 -21.86 -4.10 -4.28
C LYS A 190 -20.68 -4.58 -3.44
N MET A 191 -19.69 -3.71 -3.19
CA MET A 191 -18.47 -4.04 -2.48
C MET A 191 -18.75 -4.57 -1.09
N THR A 192 -18.15 -5.71 -0.77
CA THR A 192 -18.27 -6.41 0.51
C THR A 192 -17.15 -6.02 1.46
N GLU A 193 -17.27 -6.39 2.73
CA GLU A 193 -16.20 -6.22 3.72
C GLU A 193 -14.92 -6.94 3.28
N LYS A 194 -15.06 -8.15 2.71
CA LYS A 194 -13.92 -8.91 2.18
C LYS A 194 -13.19 -8.15 1.08
N ASP A 195 -13.91 -7.55 0.13
CA ASP A 195 -13.30 -6.75 -0.95
C ASP A 195 -12.50 -5.56 -0.36
N MET A 196 -13.02 -4.95 0.70
CA MET A 196 -12.33 -3.84 1.37
C MET A 196 -11.05 -4.29 2.06
N TYR A 197 -11.09 -5.44 2.77
CA TYR A 197 -9.90 -6.04 3.35
C TYR A 197 -8.85 -6.38 2.29
N ASP A 198 -9.27 -6.97 1.17
CA ASP A 198 -8.38 -7.32 0.07
C ASP A 198 -7.74 -6.07 -0.57
N ILE A 199 -8.50 -4.97 -0.72
CA ILE A 199 -8.00 -3.67 -1.18
C ILE A 199 -6.93 -3.15 -0.22
N LEU A 200 -7.24 -3.07 1.08
CA LEU A 200 -6.33 -2.53 2.08
C LEU A 200 -5.07 -3.40 2.23
N LYS A 201 -5.24 -4.71 2.21
CA LYS A 201 -4.13 -5.66 2.26
C LYS A 201 -3.19 -5.47 1.06
N LYS A 202 -3.72 -5.46 -0.17
CA LYS A 202 -2.91 -5.18 -1.36
C LYS A 202 -2.24 -3.83 -1.32
N ALA A 203 -2.94 -2.83 -0.78
CA ALA A 203 -2.39 -1.50 -0.62
C ALA A 203 -1.21 -1.49 0.38
N LEU A 204 -1.32 -2.19 1.52
CA LEU A 204 -0.24 -2.35 2.49
C LEU A 204 0.98 -3.06 1.89
N TYR A 205 0.78 -4.05 1.03
CA TYR A 205 1.87 -4.76 0.36
C TYR A 205 2.68 -3.89 -0.63
N GLU A 206 2.16 -2.73 -1.03
CA GLU A 206 2.89 -1.75 -1.86
C GLU A 206 3.78 -0.81 -1.04
N PHE A 207 3.76 -0.87 0.30
CA PHE A 207 4.66 -0.08 1.13
C PHE A 207 6.12 -0.46 0.90
N PRO A 208 7.03 0.52 0.92
CA PRO A 208 8.46 0.25 0.83
C PRO A 208 8.94 -0.49 2.09
N VAL A 209 9.88 -1.41 1.89
CA VAL A 209 10.70 -1.92 2.99
C VAL A 209 11.76 -0.88 3.29
N VAL A 210 11.79 -0.39 4.52
CA VAL A 210 12.71 0.65 4.98
C VAL A 210 13.96 0.02 5.57
N ASP A 211 13.79 -1.09 6.31
CA ASP A 211 14.87 -1.79 6.97
C ASP A 211 14.58 -3.29 7.06
N VAL A 212 15.65 -4.10 7.03
CA VAL A 212 15.58 -5.54 7.24
C VAL A 212 16.55 -5.93 8.35
N GLU A 213 15.99 -6.27 9.50
CA GLU A 213 16.73 -6.82 10.62
C GLU A 213 17.01 -8.30 10.37
N ILE A 214 18.29 -8.68 10.33
CA ILE A 214 18.68 -10.06 10.03
C ILE A 214 19.32 -10.70 11.24
N ASN A 215 18.68 -11.73 11.76
CA ASN A 215 19.20 -12.54 12.85
C ASN A 215 19.92 -13.75 12.27
N VAL A 216 21.18 -13.91 12.61
CA VAL A 216 21.99 -15.08 12.30
C VAL A 216 22.48 -15.73 13.58
N PRO A 217 22.86 -17.03 13.60
CA PRO A 217 23.43 -17.68 14.77
C PRO A 217 24.62 -16.88 15.33
N SER A 218 24.63 -16.67 16.65
CA SER A 218 25.62 -15.79 17.30
C SER A 218 27.09 -16.19 17.06
N TRP A 219 27.34 -17.48 16.88
CA TRP A 219 28.67 -18.01 16.60
C TRP A 219 29.24 -17.57 15.24
N ILE A 220 28.38 -17.26 14.25
CA ILE A 220 28.79 -16.76 12.93
C ILE A 220 29.42 -15.37 13.04
N HIS A 221 28.93 -14.54 13.98
CA HIS A 221 29.52 -13.22 14.22
C HIS A 221 30.99 -13.30 14.69
N ILE A 222 31.33 -14.34 15.44
CA ILE A 222 32.64 -14.54 16.03
C ILE A 222 33.67 -15.02 14.99
N LEU A 223 33.21 -15.65 13.89
CA LEU A 223 34.09 -16.14 12.85
C LEU A 223 34.87 -14.97 12.19
N PRO A 224 36.14 -15.22 11.82
CA PRO A 224 36.92 -14.24 11.04
C PRO A 224 36.22 -13.89 9.70
N ASP A 225 36.41 -12.69 9.20
CA ASP A 225 35.80 -12.26 7.93
C ASP A 225 36.32 -13.06 6.71
N THR A 226 37.45 -13.73 6.87
CA THR A 226 38.03 -14.65 5.86
C THR A 226 37.36 -16.03 5.84
N ASN A 227 36.54 -16.36 6.85
CA ASN A 227 35.88 -17.66 6.95
C ASN A 227 34.83 -17.84 5.85
N GLU A 228 34.82 -19.00 5.20
CA GLU A 228 33.94 -19.30 4.08
C GLU A 228 32.45 -19.31 4.47
N ILE A 229 32.12 -19.82 5.65
CA ILE A 229 30.73 -19.84 6.14
C ILE A 229 30.23 -18.42 6.33
N LYS A 230 31.00 -17.57 7.00
CA LYS A 230 30.62 -16.17 7.22
C LYS A 230 30.46 -15.42 5.92
N LYS A 231 31.38 -15.61 4.96
CA LYS A 231 31.28 -15.02 3.61
C LYS A 231 30.01 -15.47 2.90
N HIS A 232 29.71 -16.78 2.92
CA HIS A 232 28.50 -17.31 2.32
C HIS A 232 27.21 -16.68 2.87
N TYR A 233 27.10 -16.54 4.21
CA TYR A 233 26.00 -15.82 4.83
C TYR A 233 25.90 -14.38 4.32
N LEU A 234 27.00 -13.64 4.34
CA LEU A 234 27.01 -12.24 3.91
C LEU A 234 26.68 -12.08 2.42
N ASP A 235 27.16 -12.97 1.57
CA ASP A 235 26.89 -12.90 0.13
C ASP A 235 25.42 -13.24 -0.16
N LYS A 236 24.86 -14.28 0.47
CA LYS A 236 23.43 -14.61 0.37
C LYS A 236 22.52 -13.50 0.88
N ILE A 237 22.89 -12.85 1.99
CA ILE A 237 22.18 -11.69 2.51
C ILE A 237 22.21 -10.54 1.50
N ARG A 238 23.37 -10.20 0.94
CA ARG A 238 23.48 -9.14 -0.06
C ARG A 238 22.65 -9.43 -1.29
N GLU A 239 22.72 -10.66 -1.79
CA GLU A 239 21.95 -11.09 -2.96
C GLU A 239 20.43 -10.94 -2.72
N SER A 240 19.92 -11.41 -1.59
CA SER A 240 18.51 -11.31 -1.23
C SER A 240 18.05 -9.86 -1.05
N MET A 241 18.88 -8.99 -0.45
CA MET A 241 18.54 -7.58 -0.24
C MET A 241 18.42 -6.78 -1.54
N MET A 242 19.12 -7.16 -2.61
CA MET A 242 19.01 -6.48 -3.91
C MET A 242 17.64 -6.66 -4.57
N SER A 243 16.88 -7.67 -4.17
CA SER A 243 15.58 -8.02 -4.77
C SER A 243 14.38 -7.41 -4.04
N ILE A 244 14.59 -6.75 -2.89
CA ILE A 244 13.54 -6.27 -2.03
C ILE A 244 13.39 -4.76 -2.17
N SER A 245 12.18 -4.33 -2.46
CA SER A 245 11.83 -2.91 -2.44
C SER A 245 10.52 -2.65 -1.70
N LYS A 246 9.60 -3.60 -1.72
CA LYS A 246 8.26 -3.49 -1.16
C LYS A 246 7.92 -4.69 -0.27
N LEU A 247 6.95 -4.52 0.61
CA LEU A 247 6.49 -5.61 1.51
C LEU A 247 6.02 -6.86 0.76
N LYS A 248 5.48 -6.72 -0.45
CA LYS A 248 5.11 -7.85 -1.30
C LYS A 248 6.29 -8.73 -1.74
N ASP A 249 7.50 -8.19 -1.71
CA ASP A 249 8.71 -8.90 -2.12
C ASP A 249 9.27 -9.76 -0.98
N VAL A 250 8.79 -9.52 0.25
CA VAL A 250 9.31 -10.13 1.49
C VAL A 250 9.17 -11.65 1.50
N ASP A 251 8.03 -12.17 1.01
CA ASP A 251 7.82 -13.63 0.95
C ASP A 251 8.83 -14.34 0.03
N ARG A 252 9.34 -13.63 -0.97
CA ARG A 252 10.33 -14.17 -1.92
C ARG A 252 11.76 -14.20 -1.37
N ILE A 253 12.02 -13.46 -0.28
CA ILE A 253 13.35 -13.47 0.36
C ILE A 253 13.76 -14.88 0.76
N ILE A 254 12.84 -15.67 1.30
CA ILE A 254 13.08 -17.01 1.79
C ILE A 254 13.60 -17.92 0.67
N ASP A 255 13.15 -17.68 -0.57
CA ASP A 255 13.53 -18.49 -1.73
C ASP A 255 15.03 -18.41 -2.03
N PHE A 256 15.71 -17.30 -1.73
CA PHE A 256 17.15 -17.13 -1.94
C PHE A 256 18.01 -18.06 -1.05
N TYR A 257 17.42 -18.58 0.02
CA TYR A 257 18.12 -19.39 1.01
C TYR A 257 17.83 -20.89 0.90
N LYS A 258 16.87 -21.30 0.06
CA LYS A 258 16.43 -22.72 -0.05
C LYS A 258 17.54 -23.70 -0.42
N ASP A 259 18.46 -23.27 -1.28
CA ASP A 259 19.55 -24.09 -1.78
C ASP A 259 20.91 -23.69 -1.15
N SER A 260 20.88 -23.15 0.08
CA SER A 260 22.10 -22.74 0.76
C SER A 260 22.78 -23.93 1.46
N GLU A 261 24.10 -24.02 1.30
CA GLU A 261 24.90 -25.08 1.92
C GLU A 261 24.97 -24.95 3.46
N TYR A 262 24.97 -23.71 3.97
CA TYR A 262 25.20 -23.42 5.39
C TYR A 262 23.97 -22.88 6.13
N ILE A 263 22.91 -22.48 5.39
CA ILE A 263 21.67 -21.98 5.98
C ILE A 263 20.60 -23.04 5.83
N SER A 264 20.25 -23.69 6.93
CA SER A 264 19.28 -24.79 6.94
C SER A 264 17.83 -24.31 6.95
N LYS A 265 17.59 -23.11 7.49
CA LYS A 265 16.25 -22.53 7.58
C LYS A 265 16.30 -21.00 7.49
N ALA A 266 15.44 -20.45 6.67
CA ALA A 266 15.16 -19.02 6.61
C ALA A 266 13.68 -18.78 6.85
N TYR A 267 13.33 -17.83 7.71
CA TYR A 267 11.93 -17.48 7.97
C TYR A 267 11.79 -16.04 8.47
N ILE A 268 10.64 -15.46 8.21
CA ILE A 268 10.27 -14.12 8.69
C ILE A 268 9.56 -14.29 10.02
N SER A 269 10.05 -13.62 11.05
CA SER A 269 9.46 -13.65 12.39
C SER A 269 8.58 -12.46 12.69
N ASN A 270 8.81 -11.32 12.02
CA ASN A 270 8.04 -10.11 12.21
C ASN A 270 8.01 -9.24 10.95
N VAL A 271 6.88 -8.59 10.70
CA VAL A 271 6.72 -7.55 9.67
C VAL A 271 6.00 -6.36 10.29
N ASP A 272 6.75 -5.32 10.60
CA ASP A 272 6.19 -4.05 11.06
C ASP A 272 5.86 -3.17 9.85
N THR A 273 4.62 -3.26 9.39
CA THR A 273 4.14 -2.49 8.23
C THR A 273 4.07 -1.00 8.49
N SER A 274 3.94 -0.57 9.76
CA SER A 274 3.87 0.85 10.12
C SER A 274 5.21 1.55 9.96
N ARG A 275 6.30 0.81 10.16
CA ARG A 275 7.69 1.29 10.07
C ARG A 275 8.41 0.78 8.83
N GLY A 276 7.83 -0.18 8.11
CA GLY A 276 8.47 -0.83 6.97
C GLY A 276 9.66 -1.72 7.37
N ILE A 277 9.63 -2.31 8.58
CA ILE A 277 10.70 -3.15 9.11
C ILE A 277 10.32 -4.61 9.01
N VAL A 278 11.23 -5.42 8.49
CA VAL A 278 11.08 -6.87 8.38
C VAL A 278 12.17 -7.56 9.18
N THR A 279 11.81 -8.53 10.01
CA THR A 279 12.79 -9.33 10.77
C THR A 279 12.92 -10.74 10.15
N LEU A 280 14.07 -10.99 9.53
CA LEU A 280 14.46 -12.24 8.90
C LEU A 280 15.37 -13.04 9.85
N ASN A 281 15.09 -14.33 10.03
CA ASN A 281 15.95 -15.22 10.81
C ASN A 281 16.56 -16.27 9.86
N LEU A 282 17.86 -16.47 10.00
CA LEU A 282 18.65 -17.43 9.24
C LEU A 282 19.30 -18.41 10.23
N ASP A 283 18.88 -19.66 10.21
CA ASP A 283 19.39 -20.70 11.10
C ASP A 283 20.35 -21.62 10.35
N SER A 284 21.29 -22.24 11.08
CA SER A 284 22.17 -23.31 10.61
C SER A 284 21.81 -24.62 11.28
N ASP A 285 22.22 -25.74 10.68
CA ASP A 285 22.16 -27.02 11.33
C ASP A 285 23.12 -27.09 12.53
N ASP A 286 22.74 -27.80 13.59
CA ASP A 286 23.59 -28.01 14.76
C ASP A 286 24.88 -28.74 14.39
N SER A 287 24.85 -29.64 13.40
CA SER A 287 26.02 -30.34 12.87
C SER A 287 27.10 -29.42 12.28
N LEU A 288 26.69 -28.32 11.66
CA LEU A 288 27.60 -27.31 11.15
C LEU A 288 28.35 -26.62 12.29
N TYR A 289 27.63 -26.21 13.35
CA TYR A 289 28.24 -25.63 14.53
C TYR A 289 29.25 -26.58 15.19
N GLU A 290 28.87 -27.87 15.36
CA GLU A 290 29.74 -28.89 15.91
C GLU A 290 31.02 -29.12 15.08
N SER A 291 30.90 -29.08 13.75
CA SER A 291 32.05 -29.20 12.85
C SER A 291 33.02 -28.02 13.02
N VAL A 292 32.50 -26.80 12.99
CA VAL A 292 33.32 -25.58 13.19
C VAL A 292 33.99 -25.59 14.56
N LEU A 293 33.27 -26.02 15.60
CA LEU A 293 33.83 -26.09 16.96
C LEU A 293 34.98 -27.10 17.07
N LYS A 294 34.87 -28.26 16.39
CA LYS A 294 35.94 -29.28 16.34
C LYS A 294 37.18 -28.72 15.64
N ASP A 295 37.01 -27.99 14.54
CA ASP A 295 38.12 -27.42 13.78
C ASP A 295 38.87 -26.36 14.62
N VAL A 296 38.12 -25.46 15.31
CA VAL A 296 38.69 -24.42 16.18
C VAL A 296 39.40 -25.01 17.38
N LEU A 297 38.90 -26.10 17.95
CA LEU A 297 39.44 -26.77 19.15
C LEU A 297 40.49 -27.86 18.86
N GLY A 298 40.96 -27.97 17.58
CA GLY A 298 41.97 -28.94 17.18
C GLY A 298 41.54 -30.40 17.35
N GLY A 299 40.26 -30.70 17.13
CA GLY A 299 39.72 -32.07 17.18
C GLY A 299 39.18 -32.53 18.53
N ILE A 300 39.15 -31.66 19.52
CA ILE A 300 38.55 -32.03 20.85
C ILE A 300 37.02 -32.01 20.72
N THR A 301 36.39 -33.17 20.90
CA THR A 301 34.93 -33.29 20.89
C THR A 301 34.34 -32.75 22.19
N ILE A 302 33.74 -31.56 22.15
CA ILE A 302 32.98 -31.02 23.27
C ILE A 302 31.49 -31.10 22.98
N ASN A 303 30.74 -31.81 23.83
CA ASN A 303 29.30 -31.91 23.68
C ASN A 303 28.65 -30.60 24.17
N LYS A 304 27.62 -30.10 23.45
CA LYS A 304 26.87 -28.85 23.73
C LYS A 304 26.48 -28.71 25.24
N ILE A 305 26.29 -29.82 25.91
CA ILE A 305 25.90 -29.91 27.34
C ILE A 305 27.08 -29.57 28.29
N SER A 306 28.32 -29.70 27.86
CA SER A 306 29.49 -29.43 28.72
C SER A 306 29.88 -27.97 28.81
N PHE A 307 29.32 -27.11 27.94
CA PHE A 307 29.54 -25.65 27.97
C PHE A 307 28.61 -24.89 28.94
N LEU A 308 27.54 -25.56 29.44
CA LEU A 308 26.55 -24.98 30.36
C LEU A 308 26.81 -25.34 31.82
N LYS A 309 27.94 -25.95 32.12
CA LYS A 309 28.46 -26.18 33.46
C LYS A 309 29.70 -25.31 33.67
#